data_9a1a8d27c7a1f1d278cf70d0217153a7
#
_entry.id   9a1a8d27c7a1f1d278cf70d0217153a7
#
_cell.length_a   1.000
_cell.length_b   1.000
_cell.length_c   1.000
_cell.angle_alpha   90.00
_cell.angle_beta   90.00
_cell.angle_gamma   90.00
#
_symmetry.space_group_name_H-M   'P 1'
#
loop_
_entity.id
_entity.type
_entity.pdbx_description
1 polymer ?
#
loop_
_entity_poly.entity_id
_entity_poly.type
_entity_poly.pdbx_seq_one_letter_code
_entity_poly.pdbx_strand_id
1 'polypeptide(L)'
;MKPNVQQVKTFLMQLQDDICQKLSAVDGGEFHEDSWQREAGGGGRSRVLRNGGVFEQAGVNFSHVHGDAMPASATAHRPELAGRSFEAMGVSLVVHPHSPFVPTSHANVRFFIAEKPGADPVWWFGGGFDLTPYYGFDEDAQHWHRTARDICQPFGEEVYPKYKKWCDDYFYLKHRDEQRGIGGLFFDDLNAPDFDTAFN
;
A
#
# COMPACT_ATOMS: atom_id res chain seq x y z
N MET A 1 13.48 -3.27 19.59
CA MET A 1 14.36 -2.23 18.98
C MET A 1 13.46 -1.08 18.51
N LYS A 2 13.90 0.18 18.59
CA LYS A 2 13.09 1.32 18.10
C LYS A 2 13.03 1.26 16.56
N PRO A 3 11.86 1.46 15.94
CA PRO A 3 11.72 1.50 14.48
C PRO A 3 12.64 2.52 13.81
N ASN A 4 13.26 2.13 12.72
CA ASN A 4 14.11 3.03 11.93
C ASN A 4 13.29 3.70 10.81
N VAL A 5 12.66 4.82 11.13
CA VAL A 5 11.81 5.60 10.22
C VAL A 5 12.54 5.99 8.94
N GLN A 6 13.82 6.38 9.04
CA GLN A 6 14.61 6.79 7.87
C GLN A 6 14.89 5.60 6.92
N GLN A 7 15.09 4.40 7.44
CA GLN A 7 15.27 3.20 6.64
C GLN A 7 13.98 2.89 5.85
N VAL A 8 12.82 2.95 6.50
CA VAL A 8 11.52 2.76 5.84
C VAL A 8 11.31 3.80 4.74
N LYS A 9 11.58 5.07 5.02
CA LYS A 9 11.46 6.15 4.03
C LYS A 9 12.33 5.90 2.81
N THR A 10 13.60 5.54 3.02
CA THR A 10 14.54 5.25 1.93
C THR A 10 14.06 4.08 1.08
N PHE A 11 13.60 2.99 1.71
CA PHE A 11 13.04 1.83 1.03
C PHE A 11 11.82 2.20 0.19
N LEU A 12 10.85 2.94 0.76
CA LEU A 12 9.63 3.31 0.04
C LEU A 12 9.90 4.24 -1.15
N MET A 13 10.84 5.16 -1.02
CA MET A 13 11.24 6.02 -2.14
C MET A 13 11.90 5.22 -3.26
N GLN A 14 12.79 4.27 -2.92
CA GLN A 14 13.41 3.38 -3.89
C GLN A 14 12.36 2.46 -4.55
N LEU A 15 11.41 1.94 -3.77
CA LEU A 15 10.31 1.13 -4.29
C LEU A 15 9.49 1.89 -5.34
N GLN A 16 9.18 3.19 -5.08
CA GLN A 16 8.51 4.02 -6.08
C GLN A 16 9.34 4.16 -7.35
N ASP A 17 10.67 4.39 -7.23
CA ASP A 17 11.58 4.52 -8.37
C ASP A 17 11.59 3.24 -9.20
N ASP A 18 11.75 2.08 -8.55
CA ASP A 18 11.78 0.76 -9.20
C ASP A 18 10.47 0.43 -9.93
N ILE A 19 9.32 0.72 -9.28
CA ILE A 19 8.00 0.51 -9.89
C ILE A 19 7.85 1.38 -11.14
N CYS A 20 8.13 2.69 -11.05
CA CYS A 20 8.02 3.59 -12.18
C CYS A 20 8.93 3.17 -13.34
N GLN A 21 10.17 2.78 -13.04
CA GLN A 21 11.11 2.29 -14.05
C GLN A 21 10.58 1.05 -14.78
N LYS A 22 10.06 0.07 -14.03
CA LYS A 22 9.51 -1.18 -14.61
C LYS A 22 8.27 -0.92 -15.43
N LEU A 23 7.35 -0.08 -14.95
CA LEU A 23 6.14 0.28 -15.69
C LEU A 23 6.48 1.08 -16.96
N SER A 24 7.41 2.03 -16.91
CA SER A 24 7.91 2.75 -18.09
C SER A 24 8.53 1.81 -19.12
N ALA A 25 9.28 0.79 -18.69
CA ALA A 25 9.87 -0.19 -19.60
C ALA A 25 8.82 -1.04 -20.33
N VAL A 26 7.67 -1.31 -19.71
CA VAL A 26 6.54 -2.01 -20.32
C VAL A 26 5.75 -1.11 -21.26
N ASP A 27 5.53 0.14 -20.86
CA ASP A 27 4.66 1.11 -21.54
C ASP A 27 5.35 1.82 -22.71
N GLY A 28 6.64 2.12 -22.57
CA GLY A 28 7.40 3.00 -23.46
C GLY A 28 7.23 4.50 -23.15
N GLY A 29 6.39 4.86 -22.21
CA GLY A 29 6.14 6.24 -21.76
C GLY A 29 6.90 6.61 -20.48
N GLU A 30 6.85 7.88 -20.12
CA GLU A 30 7.53 8.43 -18.94
C GLU A 30 6.53 8.89 -17.88
N PHE A 31 6.90 8.72 -16.60
CA PHE A 31 6.18 9.29 -15.48
C PHE A 31 6.52 10.75 -15.27
N HIS A 32 5.50 11.59 -15.17
CA HIS A 32 5.64 12.99 -14.72
C HIS A 32 5.62 13.03 -13.20
N GLU A 33 6.61 13.67 -12.62
CA GLU A 33 6.74 13.85 -11.18
C GLU A 33 6.19 15.22 -10.73
N ASP A 34 5.41 15.18 -9.64
CA ASP A 34 4.98 16.36 -8.90
C ASP A 34 5.32 16.15 -7.41
N SER A 35 6.20 17.00 -6.88
CA SER A 35 6.60 16.98 -5.46
C SER A 35 5.84 18.07 -4.71
N TRP A 36 5.19 17.69 -3.63
CA TRP A 36 4.32 18.57 -2.86
C TRP A 36 4.68 18.55 -1.36
N GLN A 37 4.32 19.62 -0.70
CA GLN A 37 4.49 19.80 0.76
C GLN A 37 3.16 20.17 1.40
N ARG A 38 2.99 19.79 2.68
CA ARG A 38 1.84 20.14 3.50
C ARG A 38 2.24 21.18 4.55
N GLU A 39 1.42 22.20 4.73
CA GLU A 39 1.60 23.18 5.82
C GLU A 39 1.57 22.51 7.19
N ALA A 40 0.73 21.49 7.36
CA ALA A 40 0.60 20.73 8.62
C ALA A 40 1.73 19.72 8.87
N GLY A 41 2.75 19.67 7.99
CA GLY A 41 3.93 18.80 8.11
C GLY A 41 3.94 17.63 7.13
N GLY A 42 5.11 17.41 6.55
CA GLY A 42 5.36 16.37 5.57
C GLY A 42 5.10 16.79 4.15
N GLY A 43 5.06 15.80 3.25
CA GLY A 43 4.88 15.99 1.82
C GLY A 43 4.84 14.66 1.08
N GLY A 44 5.04 14.72 -0.22
CA GLY A 44 5.06 13.53 -1.05
C GLY A 44 5.61 13.79 -2.44
N ARG A 45 5.69 12.71 -3.19
CA ARG A 45 6.15 12.68 -4.57
C ARG A 45 5.15 11.84 -5.38
N SER A 46 4.31 12.53 -6.13
CA SER A 46 3.34 11.90 -7.03
C SER A 46 3.96 11.68 -8.40
N ARG A 47 3.82 10.49 -8.95
CA ARG A 47 4.27 10.17 -10.31
C ARG A 47 3.12 9.63 -11.11
N VAL A 48 2.83 10.22 -12.26
CA VAL A 48 1.70 9.87 -13.11
C VAL A 48 2.17 9.72 -14.56
N LEU A 49 1.83 8.58 -15.17
CA LEU A 49 1.94 8.32 -16.60
C LEU A 49 0.53 8.40 -17.18
N ARG A 50 0.36 9.07 -18.33
CA ARG A 50 -0.92 9.21 -19.02
C ARG A 50 -0.75 8.99 -20.51
N ASN A 51 -1.76 8.35 -21.10
CA ASN A 51 -1.84 8.12 -22.55
C ASN A 51 -0.59 7.42 -23.10
N GLY A 52 -0.08 6.41 -22.35
CA GLY A 52 1.07 5.63 -22.77
C GLY A 52 0.73 4.62 -23.84
N GLY A 53 1.71 3.79 -24.22
CA GLY A 53 1.51 2.75 -25.22
C GLY A 53 0.67 1.57 -24.74
N VAL A 54 0.75 1.25 -23.47
CA VAL A 54 0.03 0.15 -22.81
C VAL A 54 -0.97 0.67 -21.78
N PHE A 55 -0.58 1.68 -21.00
CA PHE A 55 -1.40 2.22 -19.93
C PHE A 55 -2.13 3.50 -20.35
N GLU A 56 -3.46 3.50 -20.20
CA GLU A 56 -4.26 4.73 -20.28
C GLU A 56 -3.81 5.70 -19.18
N GLN A 57 -3.64 5.17 -17.97
CA GLN A 57 -3.13 5.92 -16.84
C GLN A 57 -2.49 5.00 -15.81
N ALA A 58 -1.36 5.43 -15.26
CA ALA A 58 -0.74 4.81 -14.10
C ALA A 58 -0.30 5.89 -13.10
N GLY A 59 -0.62 5.69 -11.84
CA GLY A 59 -0.18 6.55 -10.75
C GLY A 59 0.62 5.76 -9.73
N VAL A 60 1.80 6.28 -9.34
CA VAL A 60 2.63 5.70 -8.28
C VAL A 60 3.02 6.84 -7.34
N ASN A 61 2.46 6.82 -6.14
CA ASN A 61 2.53 7.97 -5.23
C ASN A 61 3.22 7.59 -3.93
N PHE A 62 4.27 8.29 -3.58
CA PHE A 62 4.88 8.27 -2.26
C PHE A 62 4.33 9.43 -1.42
N SER A 63 4.00 9.16 -0.17
CA SER A 63 3.66 10.19 0.83
C SER A 63 4.40 9.92 2.13
N HIS A 64 4.79 11.01 2.82
CA HIS A 64 5.31 10.99 4.17
C HIS A 64 4.70 12.20 4.91
N VAL A 65 3.77 11.96 5.77
CA VAL A 65 3.05 12.98 6.53
C VAL A 65 3.30 12.80 8.01
N HIS A 66 3.36 13.90 8.74
CA HIS A 66 3.54 13.89 10.20
C HIS A 66 2.74 15.01 10.86
N GLY A 67 2.56 14.91 12.15
CA GLY A 67 1.86 15.90 12.95
C GLY A 67 2.12 15.71 14.44
N ASP A 68 1.95 16.80 15.20
CA ASP A 68 2.21 16.82 16.64
C ASP A 68 1.12 16.10 17.46
N ALA A 69 -0.05 15.89 16.89
CA ALA A 69 -1.15 15.16 17.51
C ALA A 69 -2.01 14.42 16.48
N MET A 70 -2.51 13.25 16.89
CA MET A 70 -3.47 12.49 16.11
C MET A 70 -4.85 13.17 16.14
N PRO A 71 -5.60 13.18 15.02
CA PRO A 71 -6.99 13.63 15.03
C PRO A 71 -7.84 12.82 16.01
N ALA A 72 -8.79 13.47 16.68
CA ALA A 72 -9.67 12.81 17.64
C ALA A 72 -10.44 11.61 17.03
N SER A 73 -10.81 11.70 15.76
CA SER A 73 -11.45 10.59 15.03
C SER A 73 -10.55 9.35 14.90
N ALA A 74 -9.25 9.53 14.77
CA ALA A 74 -8.30 8.42 14.67
C ALA A 74 -7.99 7.77 16.03
N THR A 75 -8.16 8.51 17.13
CA THR A 75 -7.93 7.99 18.49
C THR A 75 -9.18 7.41 19.15
N ALA A 76 -10.37 7.60 18.57
CA ALA A 76 -11.62 7.12 19.12
C ALA A 76 -11.66 5.59 19.35
N HIS A 77 -11.01 4.84 18.48
CA HIS A 77 -10.91 3.37 18.56
C HIS A 77 -9.51 2.87 18.98
N ARG A 78 -8.57 3.81 19.22
CA ARG A 78 -7.18 3.53 19.61
C ARG A 78 -6.72 4.53 20.66
N PRO A 79 -7.17 4.38 21.89
CA PRO A 79 -6.86 5.33 22.97
C PRO A 79 -5.36 5.41 23.29
N GLU A 80 -4.59 4.37 22.97
CA GLU A 80 -3.12 4.34 23.11
C GLU A 80 -2.40 5.36 22.22
N LEU A 81 -3.05 5.87 21.18
CA LEU A 81 -2.51 6.89 20.27
C LEU A 81 -2.75 8.33 20.78
N ALA A 82 -3.60 8.50 21.80
CA ALA A 82 -3.98 9.82 22.28
C ALA A 82 -2.77 10.59 22.83
N GLY A 83 -2.63 11.85 22.38
CA GLY A 83 -1.54 12.74 22.80
C GLY A 83 -0.16 12.34 22.33
N ARG A 84 -0.07 11.56 21.24
CA ARG A 84 1.18 11.21 20.55
C ARG A 84 1.33 12.04 19.29
N SER A 85 2.56 12.44 18.97
CA SER A 85 2.95 12.82 17.62
C SER A 85 2.93 11.60 16.71
N PHE A 86 2.81 11.79 15.40
CA PHE A 86 2.78 10.67 14.47
C PHE A 86 3.53 10.96 13.18
N GLU A 87 3.98 9.88 12.55
CA GLU A 87 4.42 9.85 11.16
C GLU A 87 3.72 8.70 10.45
N ALA A 88 3.25 8.98 9.23
CA ALA A 88 2.69 7.98 8.34
C ALA A 88 3.32 8.12 6.95
N MET A 89 3.79 7.03 6.39
CA MET A 89 4.40 7.03 5.07
C MET A 89 4.00 5.79 4.28
N GLY A 90 4.00 5.91 2.96
CA GLY A 90 3.65 4.79 2.10
C GLY A 90 3.85 5.08 0.63
N VAL A 91 3.79 3.99 -0.14
CA VAL A 91 3.67 4.01 -1.59
C VAL A 91 2.35 3.36 -1.97
N SER A 92 1.61 4.03 -2.84
CA SER A 92 0.36 3.52 -3.41
C SER A 92 0.44 3.59 -4.93
N LEU A 93 -0.06 2.58 -5.61
CA LEU A 93 -0.14 2.57 -7.06
C LEU A 93 -1.51 2.12 -7.55
N VAL A 94 -1.92 2.67 -8.69
CA VAL A 94 -3.04 2.17 -9.50
C VAL A 94 -2.61 2.20 -10.95
N VAL A 95 -2.85 1.12 -11.68
CA VAL A 95 -2.51 0.99 -13.09
C VAL A 95 -3.78 0.63 -13.87
N HIS A 96 -4.11 1.49 -14.84
CA HIS A 96 -5.24 1.32 -15.76
C HIS A 96 -4.71 1.07 -17.18
N PRO A 97 -4.72 -0.19 -17.67
CA PRO A 97 -4.38 -0.50 -19.04
C PRO A 97 -5.42 0.00 -20.05
N HIS A 98 -5.00 0.30 -21.31
CA HIS A 98 -5.94 0.60 -22.39
C HIS A 98 -6.81 -0.58 -22.76
N SER A 99 -6.24 -1.79 -22.73
CA SER A 99 -6.97 -3.00 -23.09
C SER A 99 -7.92 -3.41 -21.96
N PRO A 100 -9.22 -3.58 -22.21
CA PRO A 100 -10.14 -4.09 -21.20
C PRO A 100 -9.91 -5.56 -20.84
N PHE A 101 -9.07 -6.26 -21.60
CA PHE A 101 -8.66 -7.64 -21.31
C PHE A 101 -7.48 -7.73 -20.34
N VAL A 102 -6.85 -6.60 -20.02
CA VAL A 102 -5.79 -6.51 -19.01
C VAL A 102 -6.36 -5.84 -17.77
N PRO A 103 -6.36 -6.52 -16.61
CA PRO A 103 -7.00 -6.01 -15.41
C PRO A 103 -6.36 -4.73 -14.86
N THR A 104 -7.19 -3.87 -14.28
CA THR A 104 -6.72 -2.79 -13.40
C THR A 104 -6.11 -3.39 -12.14
N SER A 105 -4.93 -2.95 -11.77
CA SER A 105 -4.24 -3.37 -10.56
C SER A 105 -4.01 -2.22 -9.59
N HIS A 106 -4.14 -2.53 -8.31
CA HIS A 106 -3.87 -1.62 -7.20
C HIS A 106 -2.94 -2.29 -6.21
N ALA A 107 -2.02 -1.52 -5.64
CA ALA A 107 -1.21 -1.95 -4.50
C ALA A 107 -0.90 -0.78 -3.56
N ASN A 108 -0.67 -1.09 -2.30
CA ASN A 108 -0.26 -0.14 -1.29
C ASN A 108 0.64 -0.82 -0.27
N VAL A 109 1.69 -0.14 0.16
CA VAL A 109 2.47 -0.49 1.34
C VAL A 109 2.66 0.77 2.18
N ARG A 110 2.48 0.65 3.50
CA ARG A 110 2.51 1.79 4.39
C ARG A 110 3.12 1.44 5.74
N PHE A 111 3.68 2.45 6.38
CA PHE A 111 4.21 2.41 7.73
C PHE A 111 3.60 3.55 8.55
N PHE A 112 3.27 3.25 9.79
CA PHE A 112 2.79 4.21 10.77
C PHE A 112 3.60 4.09 12.06
N ILE A 113 3.90 5.23 12.67
CA ILE A 113 4.49 5.31 14.01
C ILE A 113 3.90 6.48 14.78
N ALA A 114 3.62 6.28 16.05
CA ALA A 114 3.17 7.31 16.98
C ALA A 114 4.04 7.31 18.25
N GLU A 115 4.56 8.47 18.61
CA GLU A 115 5.55 8.63 19.67
C GLU A 115 5.05 9.60 20.75
N LYS A 116 5.51 9.34 21.99
CA LYS A 116 5.30 10.22 23.14
C LYS A 116 6.51 10.14 24.05
N PRO A 117 7.02 11.26 24.59
CA PRO A 117 8.13 11.25 25.53
C PRO A 117 7.84 10.32 26.74
N GLY A 118 8.80 9.46 27.05
CA GLY A 118 8.69 8.54 28.19
C GLY A 118 7.81 7.31 28.00
N ALA A 119 7.34 7.05 26.76
CA ALA A 119 6.58 5.85 26.44
C ALA A 119 7.15 5.16 25.19
N ASP A 120 6.94 3.84 25.09
CA ASP A 120 7.33 3.10 23.91
C ASP A 120 6.55 3.58 22.67
N PRO A 121 7.16 3.61 21.47
CA PRO A 121 6.45 3.94 20.26
C PRO A 121 5.38 2.89 19.92
N VAL A 122 4.26 3.35 19.38
CA VAL A 122 3.25 2.49 18.76
C VAL A 122 3.48 2.55 17.26
N TRP A 123 3.67 1.41 16.60
CA TRP A 123 3.98 1.36 15.18
C TRP A 123 3.42 0.10 14.53
N TRP A 124 3.19 0.15 13.22
CA TRP A 124 2.83 -1.01 12.40
C TRP A 124 3.06 -0.78 10.91
N PHE A 125 3.13 -1.87 10.18
CA PHE A 125 3.04 -1.90 8.74
C PHE A 125 1.64 -2.30 8.30
N GLY A 126 1.24 -1.82 7.15
CA GLY A 126 0.03 -2.23 6.45
C GLY A 126 0.27 -2.25 4.95
N GLY A 127 -0.59 -2.94 4.23
CA GLY A 127 -0.45 -3.01 2.80
C GLY A 127 -1.43 -3.97 2.15
N GLY A 128 -1.23 -4.18 0.88
CA GLY A 128 -2.01 -5.12 0.10
C GLY A 128 -1.96 -4.82 -1.38
N PHE A 129 -2.54 -5.71 -2.15
CA PHE A 129 -2.76 -5.53 -3.58
C PHE A 129 -4.03 -6.27 -3.99
N ASP A 130 -4.71 -5.73 -4.99
CA ASP A 130 -5.93 -6.31 -5.55
C ASP A 130 -6.03 -6.08 -7.06
N LEU A 131 -6.79 -6.94 -7.72
CA LEU A 131 -6.96 -6.94 -9.16
C LEU A 131 -8.45 -6.79 -9.52
N THR A 132 -8.74 -5.87 -10.44
CA THR A 132 -10.11 -5.60 -10.90
C THR A 132 -10.20 -5.75 -12.42
N PRO A 133 -10.54 -6.96 -12.93
CA PRO A 133 -10.74 -7.18 -14.34
C PRO A 133 -12.08 -6.61 -14.83
N TYR A 134 -12.11 -6.10 -16.08
CA TYR A 134 -13.34 -5.86 -16.82
C TYR A 134 -13.87 -7.18 -17.42
N TYR A 135 -12.98 -7.93 -18.06
CA TYR A 135 -13.25 -9.29 -18.54
C TYR A 135 -12.38 -10.25 -17.76
N GLY A 136 -12.99 -11.17 -17.04
CA GLY A 136 -12.29 -12.14 -16.20
C GLY A 136 -11.76 -13.32 -17.04
N PHE A 137 -10.50 -13.66 -16.79
CA PHE A 137 -9.88 -14.90 -17.28
C PHE A 137 -9.43 -15.73 -16.09
N ASP A 138 -9.78 -17.02 -16.10
CA ASP A 138 -9.44 -17.91 -14.98
C ASP A 138 -7.92 -18.02 -14.77
N GLU A 139 -7.16 -17.99 -15.83
CA GLU A 139 -5.70 -18.06 -15.80
C GLU A 139 -5.08 -16.87 -15.07
N ASP A 140 -5.62 -15.66 -15.31
CA ASP A 140 -5.17 -14.44 -14.64
C ASP A 140 -5.47 -14.50 -13.13
N ALA A 141 -6.69 -14.90 -12.78
CA ALA A 141 -7.10 -15.07 -11.40
C ALA A 141 -6.26 -16.13 -10.67
N GLN A 142 -6.00 -17.27 -11.31
CA GLN A 142 -5.14 -18.32 -10.76
C GLN A 142 -3.71 -17.86 -10.58
N HIS A 143 -3.14 -17.16 -11.57
CA HIS A 143 -1.79 -16.62 -11.50
C HIS A 143 -1.67 -15.60 -10.37
N TRP A 144 -2.61 -14.66 -10.27
CA TRP A 144 -2.64 -13.63 -9.25
C TRP A 144 -2.65 -14.21 -7.83
N HIS A 145 -3.58 -15.13 -7.57
CA HIS A 145 -3.71 -15.75 -6.27
C HIS A 145 -2.59 -16.74 -5.93
N ARG A 146 -1.99 -17.38 -6.95
CA ARG A 146 -0.78 -18.19 -6.75
C ARG A 146 0.38 -17.33 -6.30
N THR A 147 0.64 -16.20 -7.01
CA THR A 147 1.67 -15.22 -6.63
C THR A 147 1.43 -14.70 -5.20
N ALA A 148 0.19 -14.35 -4.86
CA ALA A 148 -0.17 -13.91 -3.52
C ALA A 148 0.13 -14.98 -2.45
N ARG A 149 -0.17 -16.25 -2.73
CA ARG A 149 0.13 -17.37 -1.83
C ARG A 149 1.63 -17.59 -1.68
N ASP A 150 2.37 -17.58 -2.78
CA ASP A 150 3.81 -17.82 -2.79
C ASP A 150 4.56 -16.75 -1.99
N ILE A 151 4.14 -15.49 -2.05
CA ILE A 151 4.69 -14.40 -1.23
C ILE A 151 4.42 -14.63 0.26
N CYS A 152 3.26 -15.16 0.62
CA CYS A 152 2.88 -15.40 2.02
C CYS A 152 3.51 -16.68 2.60
N GLN A 153 3.83 -17.66 1.78
CA GLN A 153 4.28 -19.00 2.20
C GLN A 153 5.46 -19.00 3.20
N PRO A 154 6.49 -18.17 3.06
CA PRO A 154 7.60 -18.12 4.01
C PRO A 154 7.19 -17.73 5.45
N PHE A 155 6.02 -17.11 5.62
CA PHE A 155 5.52 -16.60 6.90
C PHE A 155 4.48 -17.51 7.55
N GLY A 156 4.05 -18.59 6.90
CA GLY A 156 3.09 -19.56 7.40
C GLY A 156 1.93 -19.83 6.46
N GLU A 157 1.37 -21.05 6.53
CA GLU A 157 0.29 -21.48 5.64
C GLU A 157 -1.02 -20.71 5.88
N GLU A 158 -1.23 -20.19 7.09
CA GLU A 158 -2.42 -19.43 7.47
C GLU A 158 -2.39 -17.97 6.99
N VAL A 159 -1.23 -17.44 6.60
CA VAL A 159 -1.06 -16.01 6.25
C VAL A 159 -1.85 -15.64 5.01
N TYR A 160 -1.72 -16.40 3.93
CA TYR A 160 -2.46 -16.14 2.70
C TYR A 160 -3.99 -16.20 2.91
N PRO A 161 -4.59 -17.27 3.47
CA PRO A 161 -6.03 -17.31 3.69
C PRO A 161 -6.55 -16.14 4.55
N LYS A 162 -5.80 -15.75 5.59
CA LYS A 162 -6.14 -14.63 6.46
C LYS A 162 -6.16 -13.30 5.70
N TYR A 163 -5.09 -12.99 4.96
CA TYR A 163 -4.97 -11.71 4.26
C TYR A 163 -5.84 -11.63 3.01
N LYS A 164 -6.08 -12.75 2.35
CA LYS A 164 -7.04 -12.86 1.24
C LYS A 164 -8.45 -12.57 1.74
N LYS A 165 -8.88 -13.22 2.83
CA LYS A 165 -10.19 -12.95 3.42
C LYS A 165 -10.33 -11.50 3.86
N TRP A 166 -9.30 -10.92 4.48
CA TRP A 166 -9.32 -9.52 4.89
C TRP A 166 -9.42 -8.58 3.69
N CYS A 167 -8.74 -8.88 2.58
CA CYS A 167 -8.88 -8.16 1.33
C CYS A 167 -10.33 -8.17 0.81
N ASP A 168 -10.96 -9.33 0.79
CA ASP A 168 -12.34 -9.50 0.35
C ASP A 168 -13.30 -8.66 1.22
N ASP A 169 -13.17 -8.75 2.53
CA ASP A 169 -14.03 -8.00 3.47
C ASP A 169 -13.81 -6.48 3.34
N TYR A 170 -12.56 -6.03 3.17
CA TYR A 170 -12.20 -4.62 3.10
C TYR A 170 -12.72 -3.94 1.82
N PHE A 171 -12.61 -4.61 0.68
CA PHE A 171 -13.03 -4.07 -0.61
C PHE A 171 -14.43 -4.47 -1.04
N TYR A 172 -15.20 -5.10 -0.15
CA TYR A 172 -16.58 -5.47 -0.44
C TYR A 172 -17.47 -4.24 -0.67
N LEU A 173 -18.19 -4.24 -1.80
CA LEU A 173 -19.06 -3.16 -2.23
C LEU A 173 -20.47 -3.34 -1.65
N LYS A 174 -20.70 -2.90 -0.42
CA LYS A 174 -21.97 -3.10 0.32
C LYS A 174 -23.21 -2.61 -0.43
N HIS A 175 -23.09 -1.52 -1.21
CA HIS A 175 -24.19 -0.95 -1.97
C HIS A 175 -24.55 -1.74 -3.23
N ARG A 176 -23.70 -2.68 -3.65
CA ARG A 176 -23.88 -3.54 -4.81
C ARG A 176 -24.00 -5.02 -4.45
N ASP A 177 -23.73 -5.34 -3.18
CA ASP A 177 -23.70 -6.72 -2.66
C ASP A 177 -22.72 -7.63 -3.46
N GLU A 178 -21.54 -7.09 -3.78
CA GLU A 178 -20.52 -7.78 -4.57
C GLU A 178 -19.10 -7.49 -4.13
N GLN A 179 -18.17 -8.37 -4.49
CA GLN A 179 -16.74 -8.14 -4.32
C GLN A 179 -16.21 -7.13 -5.35
N ARG A 180 -15.23 -6.33 -4.95
CA ARG A 180 -14.45 -5.53 -5.90
C ARG A 180 -13.41 -6.40 -6.58
N GLY A 181 -13.62 -6.74 -7.84
CA GLY A 181 -12.71 -7.58 -8.62
C GLY A 181 -12.52 -8.98 -8.03
N ILE A 182 -11.32 -9.51 -8.15
CA ILE A 182 -10.98 -10.85 -7.66
C ILE A 182 -10.21 -10.83 -6.32
N GLY A 183 -10.02 -9.65 -5.71
CA GLY A 183 -9.27 -9.49 -4.48
C GLY A 183 -7.76 -9.65 -4.66
N GLY A 184 -7.11 -10.12 -3.63
CA GLY A 184 -5.66 -10.26 -3.52
C GLY A 184 -5.26 -10.44 -2.06
N LEU A 185 -4.46 -9.53 -1.53
CA LEU A 185 -4.03 -9.49 -0.13
C LEU A 185 -4.35 -8.13 0.49
N PHE A 186 -4.73 -8.14 1.76
CA PHE A 186 -4.78 -6.95 2.59
C PHE A 186 -4.36 -7.29 4.01
N PHE A 187 -3.51 -6.45 4.59
CA PHE A 187 -3.12 -6.53 5.98
C PHE A 187 -2.92 -5.14 6.58
N ASP A 188 -3.11 -5.06 7.86
CA ASP A 188 -2.81 -3.89 8.69
C ASP A 188 -2.34 -4.35 10.06
N ASP A 189 -1.86 -3.42 10.90
CA ASP A 189 -1.41 -3.70 12.26
C ASP A 189 -0.27 -4.74 12.37
N LEU A 190 0.54 -4.90 11.32
CA LEU A 190 1.68 -5.81 11.36
C LEU A 190 2.85 -5.17 12.13
N ASN A 191 3.10 -5.67 13.35
CA ASN A 191 4.15 -5.15 14.23
C ASN A 191 4.88 -6.25 15.03
N ALA A 192 4.65 -7.52 14.72
CA ALA A 192 5.20 -8.66 15.43
C ALA A 192 6.03 -9.56 14.49
N PRO A 193 7.03 -10.27 15.02
CA PRO A 193 7.46 -10.26 16.44
C PRO A 193 8.27 -9.01 16.81
N ASP A 194 8.91 -8.32 15.86
CA ASP A 194 9.70 -7.10 16.02
C ASP A 194 9.78 -6.31 14.71
N PHE A 195 10.39 -5.11 14.76
CA PHE A 195 10.46 -4.22 13.62
C PHE A 195 11.23 -4.82 12.42
N ASP A 196 12.38 -5.42 12.67
CA ASP A 196 13.23 -5.93 11.59
C ASP A 196 12.55 -7.10 10.85
N THR A 197 11.88 -7.98 11.59
CA THR A 197 11.11 -9.09 11.02
C THR A 197 9.88 -8.60 10.24
N ALA A 198 9.19 -7.58 10.76
CA ALA A 198 8.02 -7.03 10.09
C ALA A 198 8.36 -6.17 8.86
N PHE A 199 9.58 -5.59 8.82
CA PHE A 199 10.06 -4.76 7.71
C PHE A 199 10.62 -5.60 6.55
N ASN A 200 11.33 -6.71 6.81
CA ASN A 200 11.96 -7.57 5.80
C ASN A 200 11.02 -8.65 5.26
#